data_8a969675dd34c6765a3b332df3928e50
#
_entry.id   8a969675dd34c6765a3b332df3928e50
#
_cell.length_a   1.000
_cell.length_b   1.000
_cell.length_c   1.000
_cell.angle_alpha   90.00
_cell.angle_beta   90.00
_cell.angle_gamma   90.00
#
_symmetry.space_group_name_H-M   'P 1'
#
loop_
_entity.id
_entity.type
_entity.pdbx_description
1 polymer ?
#
loop_
_entity_poly.entity_id
_entity_poly.type
_entity_poly.pdbx_seq_one_letter_code
_entity_poly.pdbx_strand_id
1 'polypeptide(L)'
;MPSPLTHLWFLGVTMQFYLVWPLLMVVLGKITKSKWVRSMAILVIMAASTADMVLLFDPANTSRVYYGTDTRLAELAAGALLAIWIAPSSRGTEAAEAGAASQTVQIERQAGDKTGARLTIVCNVLGTAALAALLTGFWFANGYLSYMYQGGYLITAFISLCALACAVNNDSIWSHVLGCAPLRYIGSRSFSLYVMHYPLLQFMNPAKRTQALPWWGWVLEA
;
A
#
# COMPACT_ATOMS: atom_id res chain seq x y z
N MET A 1 8.49 -8.65 28.63
CA MET A 1 8.14 -9.48 27.45
C MET A 1 7.35 -8.61 26.48
N PRO A 2 7.62 -8.64 25.18
CA PRO A 2 6.82 -7.89 24.22
C PRO A 2 5.37 -8.40 24.25
N SER A 3 4.43 -7.46 24.17
CA SER A 3 3.00 -7.79 24.13
C SER A 3 2.68 -8.62 22.87
N PRO A 4 1.84 -9.66 22.95
CA PRO A 4 1.40 -10.42 21.79
C PRO A 4 0.64 -9.57 20.77
N LEU A 5 0.26 -8.34 21.11
CA LEU A 5 -0.45 -7.40 20.24
C LEU A 5 0.46 -6.30 19.70
N THR A 6 1.77 -6.37 19.92
CA THR A 6 2.71 -5.32 19.47
C THR A 6 2.65 -5.07 17.97
N HIS A 7 2.37 -6.10 17.16
CA HIS A 7 2.25 -5.97 15.70
C HIS A 7 1.04 -5.14 15.24
N LEU A 8 0.03 -4.93 16.11
CA LEU A 8 -1.18 -4.17 15.75
C LEU A 8 -0.98 -2.64 15.76
N TRP A 9 0.23 -2.17 16.07
CA TRP A 9 0.51 -0.72 16.06
C TRP A 9 0.17 -0.07 14.71
N PHE A 10 0.49 -0.75 13.60
CA PHE A 10 0.21 -0.24 12.26
C PHE A 10 -1.29 -0.19 11.95
N LEU A 11 -2.07 -1.11 12.52
CA LEU A 11 -3.53 -1.05 12.45
C LEU A 11 -4.06 0.22 13.14
N GLY A 12 -3.48 0.60 14.30
CA GLY A 12 -3.80 1.86 14.98
C GLY A 12 -3.53 3.08 14.08
N VAL A 13 -2.36 3.14 13.43
CA VAL A 13 -2.01 4.20 12.46
C VAL A 13 -3.01 4.23 11.30
N THR A 14 -3.34 3.08 10.74
CA THR A 14 -4.27 2.95 9.62
C THR A 14 -5.69 3.38 10.00
N MET A 15 -6.16 3.04 11.19
CA MET A 15 -7.48 3.46 11.70
C MET A 15 -7.57 4.97 11.90
N GLN A 16 -6.52 5.59 12.45
CA GLN A 16 -6.44 7.05 12.55
C GLN A 16 -6.51 7.71 11.17
N PHE A 17 -5.78 7.16 10.21
CA PHE A 17 -5.83 7.63 8.83
C PHE A 17 -7.24 7.52 8.24
N TYR A 18 -7.91 6.38 8.37
CA TYR A 18 -9.27 6.18 7.87
C TYR A 18 -10.32 7.11 8.52
N LEU A 19 -10.08 7.55 9.74
CA LEU A 19 -10.96 8.52 10.41
C LEU A 19 -10.72 9.95 9.90
N VAL A 20 -9.45 10.36 9.86
CA VAL A 20 -9.08 11.75 9.55
C VAL A 20 -9.11 12.03 8.05
N TRP A 21 -8.70 11.07 7.22
CA TRP A 21 -8.52 11.26 5.80
C TRP A 21 -9.82 11.62 5.04
N PRO A 22 -10.96 10.93 5.24
CA PRO A 22 -12.22 11.30 4.59
C PRO A 22 -12.67 12.72 4.95
N LEU A 23 -12.49 13.13 6.22
CA LEU A 23 -12.82 14.49 6.66
C LEU A 23 -11.96 15.52 5.93
N LEU A 24 -10.65 15.27 5.85
CA LEU A 24 -9.71 16.13 5.12
C LEU A 24 -10.11 16.23 3.64
N MET A 25 -10.46 15.11 3.01
CA MET A 25 -10.84 15.09 1.60
C MET A 25 -12.17 15.80 1.34
N VAL A 26 -13.14 15.72 2.25
CA VAL A 26 -14.39 16.49 2.19
C VAL A 26 -14.10 17.99 2.30
N VAL A 27 -13.25 18.40 3.25
CA VAL A 27 -12.86 19.81 3.43
C VAL A 27 -12.14 20.33 2.17
N LEU A 28 -11.13 19.59 1.69
CA LEU A 28 -10.42 19.95 0.45
C LEU A 28 -11.35 19.99 -0.77
N GLY A 29 -12.33 19.08 -0.84
CA GLY A 29 -13.33 19.07 -1.91
C GLY A 29 -14.28 20.25 -1.89
N LYS A 30 -14.58 20.81 -0.70
CA LYS A 30 -15.34 22.06 -0.54
C LYS A 30 -14.53 23.30 -0.90
N ILE A 31 -13.22 23.30 -0.57
CA ILE A 31 -12.31 24.43 -0.84
C ILE A 31 -11.95 24.48 -2.34
N THR A 32 -11.70 23.32 -2.95
CA THR A 32 -11.26 23.30 -4.36
C THR A 32 -11.77 22.07 -5.12
N LYS A 33 -12.21 22.29 -6.35
CA LYS A 33 -12.56 21.23 -7.30
C LYS A 33 -11.36 20.78 -8.14
N SER A 34 -10.24 21.49 -8.08
CA SER A 34 -9.04 21.19 -8.85
C SER A 34 -8.30 19.97 -8.29
N LYS A 35 -8.08 18.96 -9.13
CA LYS A 35 -7.25 17.79 -8.79
C LYS A 35 -5.82 18.19 -8.45
N TRP A 36 -5.28 19.20 -9.16
CA TRP A 36 -3.92 19.69 -8.94
C TRP A 36 -3.73 20.30 -7.55
N VAL A 37 -4.67 21.17 -7.12
CA VAL A 37 -4.58 21.81 -5.79
C VAL A 37 -4.69 20.74 -4.68
N ARG A 38 -5.59 19.78 -4.84
CA ARG A 38 -5.70 18.64 -3.89
C ARG A 38 -4.43 17.81 -3.85
N SER A 39 -3.83 17.52 -5.02
CA SER A 39 -2.56 16.81 -5.10
C SER A 39 -1.42 17.59 -4.44
N MET A 40 -1.36 18.90 -4.62
CA MET A 40 -0.37 19.75 -3.94
C MET A 40 -0.53 19.71 -2.43
N ALA A 41 -1.75 19.80 -1.91
CA ALA A 41 -2.00 19.69 -0.47
C ALA A 41 -1.52 18.32 0.09
N ILE A 42 -1.77 17.23 -0.63
CA ILE A 42 -1.29 15.90 -0.22
C ILE A 42 0.24 15.82 -0.29
N LEU A 43 0.86 16.37 -1.33
CA LEU A 43 2.32 16.42 -1.44
C LEU A 43 2.97 17.21 -0.29
N VAL A 44 2.36 18.31 0.15
CA VAL A 44 2.82 19.06 1.33
C VAL A 44 2.73 18.21 2.59
N ILE A 45 1.64 17.47 2.78
CA ILE A 45 1.48 16.54 3.92
C ILE A 45 2.56 15.44 3.86
N MET A 46 2.80 14.87 2.68
CA MET A 46 3.85 13.86 2.49
C MET A 46 5.24 14.42 2.81
N ALA A 47 5.54 15.62 2.32
CA ALA A 47 6.82 16.29 2.57
C ALA A 47 7.01 16.59 4.06
N ALA A 48 5.98 17.08 4.75
CA ALA A 48 6.02 17.32 6.18
C ALA A 48 6.25 16.02 6.98
N SER A 49 5.50 14.96 6.68
CA SER A 49 5.66 13.65 7.32
C SER A 49 7.05 13.05 7.09
N THR A 50 7.60 13.19 5.87
CA THR A 50 8.96 12.72 5.56
C THR A 50 10.00 13.57 6.29
N ALA A 51 9.80 14.89 6.37
CA ALA A 51 10.69 15.78 7.12
C ALA A 51 10.68 15.43 8.61
N ASP A 52 9.50 15.18 9.20
CA ASP A 52 9.39 14.73 10.60
C ASP A 52 10.13 13.41 10.82
N MET A 53 10.03 12.47 9.88
CA MET A 53 10.77 11.20 9.94
C MET A 53 12.28 11.43 9.99
N VAL A 54 12.80 12.30 9.13
CA VAL A 54 14.24 12.59 9.05
C VAL A 54 14.73 13.38 10.27
N LEU A 55 13.97 14.39 10.71
CA LEU A 55 14.36 15.28 11.82
C LEU A 55 14.29 14.60 13.17
N LEU A 56 13.32 13.70 13.38
CA LEU A 56 13.14 12.96 14.62
C LEU A 56 13.94 11.66 14.69
N PHE A 57 14.68 11.33 13.61
CA PHE A 57 15.46 10.11 13.56
C PHE A 57 16.60 10.13 14.57
N ASP A 58 16.58 9.18 15.51
CA ASP A 58 17.66 8.92 16.46
C ASP A 58 18.16 7.47 16.27
N PRO A 59 19.42 7.28 15.86
CA PRO A 59 19.99 5.93 15.70
C PRO A 59 19.98 5.09 16.97
N ALA A 60 20.00 5.73 18.15
CA ALA A 60 19.97 5.06 19.46
C ALA A 60 18.55 4.61 19.83
N ASN A 61 17.51 5.31 19.35
CA ASN A 61 16.10 4.98 19.64
C ASN A 61 15.19 5.27 18.45
N THR A 62 15.09 4.32 17.54
CA THR A 62 14.25 4.42 16.35
C THR A 62 12.76 4.24 16.63
N SER A 63 12.37 3.87 17.85
CA SER A 63 10.98 3.50 18.20
C SER A 63 9.99 4.63 17.94
N ARG A 64 10.35 5.89 18.23
CA ARG A 64 9.48 7.06 18.03
C ARG A 64 9.14 7.22 16.54
N VAL A 65 10.14 7.14 15.69
CA VAL A 65 9.99 7.34 14.25
C VAL A 65 9.32 6.15 13.57
N TYR A 66 9.57 4.94 14.09
CA TYR A 66 9.00 3.71 13.56
C TYR A 66 7.50 3.59 13.84
N TYR A 67 7.05 3.96 15.05
CA TYR A 67 5.66 3.82 15.50
C TYR A 67 4.82 5.08 15.33
N GLY A 68 5.42 6.22 15.01
CA GLY A 68 4.73 7.50 14.88
C GLY A 68 3.75 7.54 13.73
N THR A 69 2.52 8.00 13.96
CA THR A 69 1.53 8.20 12.89
C THR A 69 1.94 9.33 11.95
N ASP A 70 2.50 10.39 12.50
CA ASP A 70 3.03 11.57 11.81
C ASP A 70 4.14 11.21 10.81
N THR A 71 5.07 10.34 11.23
CA THR A 71 6.20 9.90 10.41
C THR A 71 5.80 8.87 9.34
N ARG A 72 4.72 8.12 9.55
CA ARG A 72 4.20 7.09 8.61
C ARG A 72 3.10 7.59 7.68
N LEU A 73 2.63 8.81 7.89
CA LEU A 73 1.55 9.39 7.10
C LEU A 73 1.90 9.54 5.61
N ALA A 74 3.18 9.78 5.28
CA ALA A 74 3.65 9.91 3.91
C ALA A 74 3.32 8.71 3.02
N GLU A 75 3.49 7.48 3.55
CA GLU A 75 3.23 6.24 2.83
C GLU A 75 1.73 6.08 2.49
N LEU A 76 0.87 6.37 3.46
CA LEU A 76 -0.59 6.32 3.29
C LEU A 76 -1.09 7.43 2.36
N ALA A 77 -0.55 8.65 2.51
CA ALA A 77 -0.87 9.79 1.67
C ALA A 77 -0.43 9.58 0.20
N ALA A 78 0.67 8.85 -0.02
CA ALA A 78 1.12 8.46 -1.36
C ALA A 78 0.07 7.58 -2.07
N GLY A 79 -0.54 6.63 -1.36
CA GLY A 79 -1.66 5.84 -1.87
C GLY A 79 -2.89 6.68 -2.22
N ALA A 80 -3.21 7.65 -1.39
CA ALA A 80 -4.31 8.58 -1.63
C ALA A 80 -4.03 9.53 -2.81
N LEU A 81 -2.79 9.94 -3.00
CA LEU A 81 -2.38 10.70 -4.18
C LEU A 81 -2.62 9.90 -5.47
N LEU A 82 -2.21 8.64 -5.50
CA LEU A 82 -2.46 7.73 -6.61
C LEU A 82 -3.96 7.60 -6.91
N ALA A 83 -4.79 7.45 -5.87
CA ALA A 83 -6.24 7.31 -6.00
C ALA A 83 -6.89 8.53 -6.68
N ILE A 84 -6.44 9.76 -6.42
CA ILE A 84 -6.95 10.97 -7.08
C ILE A 84 -6.76 10.93 -8.61
N TRP A 85 -5.68 10.30 -9.06
CA TRP A 85 -5.34 10.26 -10.49
C TRP A 85 -5.93 9.03 -11.21
N ILE A 86 -6.08 7.91 -10.52
CA ILE A 86 -6.66 6.68 -11.10
C ILE A 86 -8.20 6.70 -11.01
N ALA A 87 -8.78 7.33 -9.97
CA ALA A 87 -10.23 7.34 -9.80
C ALA A 87 -10.91 8.02 -11.01
N PRO A 88 -11.91 7.37 -11.63
CA PRO A 88 -12.69 7.97 -12.69
C PRO A 88 -13.33 9.26 -12.18
N SER A 89 -13.41 10.27 -13.06
CA SER A 89 -14.03 11.54 -12.71
C SER A 89 -15.49 11.30 -12.34
N SER A 90 -15.94 11.81 -11.19
CA SER A 90 -17.28 11.58 -10.61
C SER A 90 -18.49 11.94 -11.51
N ARG A 91 -18.25 12.49 -12.70
CA ARG A 91 -19.29 12.65 -13.74
C ARG A 91 -19.76 11.32 -14.35
N GLY A 92 -19.00 10.22 -14.14
CA GLY A 92 -19.40 8.88 -14.63
C GLY A 92 -20.15 8.05 -13.60
N THR A 93 -20.13 8.41 -12.32
CA THR A 93 -20.71 7.57 -11.24
C THR A 93 -22.24 7.70 -11.20
N GLU A 94 -22.79 8.87 -11.49
CA GLU A 94 -24.26 9.06 -11.57
C GLU A 94 -24.87 8.37 -12.81
N ALA A 95 -24.09 8.22 -13.90
CA ALA A 95 -24.51 7.48 -15.08
C ALA A 95 -24.38 5.95 -14.93
N ALA A 96 -23.49 5.48 -14.04
CA ALA A 96 -23.29 4.06 -13.77
C ALA A 96 -24.41 3.47 -12.89
N GLU A 97 -24.99 4.25 -11.98
CA GLU A 97 -26.18 3.85 -11.19
C GLU A 97 -27.44 3.78 -12.04
N ALA A 98 -27.48 4.46 -13.19
CA ALA A 98 -28.63 4.47 -14.12
C ALA A 98 -28.63 3.38 -15.20
N GLY A 99 -27.86 2.27 -15.01
CA GLY A 99 -27.96 1.09 -15.92
C GLY A 99 -27.19 1.22 -17.24
N ALA A 100 -26.35 2.23 -17.44
CA ALA A 100 -25.58 2.47 -18.69
C ALA A 100 -24.17 1.84 -18.69
N ALA A 101 -23.82 1.07 -17.65
CA ALA A 101 -22.45 0.56 -17.43
C ALA A 101 -21.93 -0.40 -18.53
N SER A 102 -22.82 -1.00 -19.35
CA SER A 102 -22.40 -1.97 -20.36
C SER A 102 -22.01 -1.36 -21.71
N GLN A 103 -22.49 -0.18 -22.05
CA GLN A 103 -22.24 0.41 -23.37
C GLN A 103 -21.02 1.36 -23.38
N THR A 104 -20.77 2.07 -22.30
CA THR A 104 -19.64 3.02 -22.21
C THR A 104 -18.28 2.30 -22.21
N VAL A 105 -18.22 1.12 -21.58
CA VAL A 105 -16.99 0.27 -21.56
C VAL A 105 -16.63 -0.25 -22.95
N GLN A 106 -17.60 -0.42 -23.85
CA GLN A 106 -17.32 -0.90 -25.21
C GLN A 106 -16.86 0.21 -26.18
N ILE A 107 -17.28 1.46 -25.95
CA ILE A 107 -16.89 2.59 -26.82
C ILE A 107 -15.47 3.04 -26.53
N GLU A 108 -15.01 2.99 -25.27
CA GLU A 108 -13.62 3.30 -24.92
C GLU A 108 -12.63 2.23 -25.42
N ARG A 109 -13.06 0.98 -25.58
CA ARG A 109 -12.22 -0.10 -26.16
C ARG A 109 -11.89 0.10 -27.65
N GLN A 110 -12.71 0.80 -28.42
CA GLN A 110 -12.50 0.96 -29.87
C GLN A 110 -11.63 2.17 -30.25
N ALA A 111 -11.44 3.14 -29.37
CA ALA A 111 -10.73 4.37 -29.71
C ALA A 111 -9.20 4.35 -29.48
N GLY A 112 -8.60 3.23 -29.00
CA GLY A 112 -7.26 3.26 -28.44
C GLY A 112 -6.23 2.21 -28.88
N ASP A 113 -6.34 1.63 -30.09
CA ASP A 113 -5.55 0.44 -30.43
C ASP A 113 -4.00 0.61 -30.36
N LYS A 114 -3.43 1.76 -30.66
CA LYS A 114 -1.96 1.95 -30.63
C LYS A 114 -1.43 2.56 -29.32
N THR A 115 -2.21 3.42 -28.68
CA THR A 115 -1.84 4.04 -27.40
C THR A 115 -2.04 3.06 -26.25
N GLY A 116 -3.08 2.24 -26.30
CA GLY A 116 -3.33 1.16 -25.35
C GLY A 116 -2.21 0.11 -25.34
N ALA A 117 -1.77 -0.35 -26.51
CA ALA A 117 -0.70 -1.34 -26.61
C ALA A 117 0.64 -0.83 -26.04
N ARG A 118 0.99 0.43 -26.28
CA ARG A 118 2.20 1.05 -25.69
C ARG A 118 2.09 1.15 -24.18
N LEU A 119 0.95 1.60 -23.68
CA LEU A 119 0.72 1.71 -22.23
C LEU A 119 0.82 0.33 -21.56
N THR A 120 0.24 -0.71 -22.16
CA THR A 120 0.32 -2.08 -21.66
C THR A 120 1.76 -2.58 -21.60
N ILE A 121 2.57 -2.34 -22.64
CA ILE A 121 3.99 -2.72 -22.63
C ILE A 121 4.73 -1.98 -21.51
N VAL A 122 4.53 -0.68 -21.38
CA VAL A 122 5.14 0.14 -20.32
C VAL A 122 4.73 -0.37 -18.93
N CYS A 123 3.45 -0.65 -18.72
CA CYS A 123 2.95 -1.21 -17.45
C CYS A 123 3.56 -2.60 -17.17
N ASN A 124 3.71 -3.45 -18.17
CA ASN A 124 4.32 -4.76 -17.99
C ASN A 124 5.80 -4.65 -17.59
N VAL A 125 6.56 -3.78 -18.25
CA VAL A 125 7.98 -3.56 -17.93
C VAL A 125 8.15 -2.90 -16.56
N LEU A 126 7.43 -1.81 -16.30
CA LEU A 126 7.50 -1.10 -15.02
C LEU A 126 6.99 -1.95 -13.86
N GLY A 127 5.89 -2.68 -14.06
CA GLY A 127 5.35 -3.59 -13.06
C GLY A 127 6.31 -4.72 -12.71
N THR A 128 6.99 -5.30 -13.73
CA THR A 128 8.02 -6.32 -13.51
C THR A 128 9.20 -5.74 -12.74
N ALA A 129 9.70 -4.58 -13.15
CA ALA A 129 10.81 -3.91 -12.46
C ALA A 129 10.45 -3.54 -11.01
N ALA A 130 9.25 -3.02 -10.79
CA ALA A 130 8.76 -2.65 -9.45
C ALA A 130 8.62 -3.89 -8.54
N LEU A 131 8.05 -4.98 -9.03
CA LEU A 131 7.93 -6.22 -8.26
C LEU A 131 9.29 -6.87 -7.99
N ALA A 132 10.20 -6.87 -8.96
CA ALA A 132 11.57 -7.33 -8.75
C ALA A 132 12.28 -6.47 -7.70
N ALA A 133 12.12 -5.14 -7.74
CA ALA A 133 12.69 -4.22 -6.75
C ALA A 133 12.09 -4.45 -5.34
N LEU A 134 10.79 -4.72 -5.23
CA LEU A 134 10.17 -5.06 -3.94
C LEU A 134 10.67 -6.39 -3.38
N LEU A 135 10.80 -7.42 -4.23
CA LEU A 135 11.32 -8.72 -3.81
C LEU A 135 12.78 -8.64 -3.38
N THR A 136 13.63 -7.94 -4.14
CA THR A 136 15.03 -7.70 -3.75
C THR A 136 15.11 -6.83 -2.51
N GLY A 137 14.29 -5.79 -2.41
CA GLY A 137 14.17 -4.96 -1.21
C GLY A 137 13.77 -5.78 0.01
N PHE A 138 12.79 -6.65 -0.10
CA PHE A 138 12.38 -7.54 0.99
C PHE A 138 13.52 -8.45 1.47
N TRP A 139 14.34 -8.94 0.55
CA TRP A 139 15.46 -9.82 0.88
C TRP A 139 16.65 -9.09 1.49
N PHE A 140 16.96 -7.88 1.01
CA PHE A 140 18.15 -7.12 1.43
C PHE A 140 17.86 -6.01 2.43
N ALA A 141 16.60 -5.54 2.55
CA ALA A 141 16.26 -4.45 3.45
C ALA A 141 16.28 -4.90 4.90
N ASN A 142 17.08 -4.20 5.68
CA ASN A 142 17.07 -4.33 7.13
C ASN A 142 16.44 -3.06 7.71
N GLY A 143 15.32 -3.21 8.42
CA GLY A 143 14.55 -2.11 9.01
C GLY A 143 15.30 -1.28 10.06
N TYR A 144 16.49 -1.69 10.47
CA TYR A 144 17.36 -0.94 11.39
C TYR A 144 18.35 0.00 10.69
N LEU A 145 18.41 -0.02 9.35
CA LEU A 145 19.38 0.78 8.61
C LEU A 145 18.89 2.22 8.46
N SER A 146 19.75 3.18 8.75
CA SER A 146 19.45 4.62 8.76
C SER A 146 18.89 5.13 7.44
N TYR A 147 19.31 4.58 6.28
CA TYR A 147 18.83 5.01 4.98
C TYR A 147 17.31 4.78 4.79
N MET A 148 16.73 3.80 5.50
CA MET A 148 15.29 3.57 5.44
C MET A 148 14.50 4.77 5.97
N TYR A 149 14.98 5.40 7.05
CA TYR A 149 14.36 6.58 7.66
C TYR A 149 14.68 7.88 6.92
N GLN A 150 15.75 7.90 6.13
CA GLN A 150 16.16 9.04 5.28
C GLN A 150 15.49 9.04 3.90
N GLY A 151 14.32 8.42 3.77
CA GLY A 151 13.53 8.37 2.54
C GLY A 151 13.34 6.97 1.94
N GLY A 152 14.01 5.92 2.48
CA GLY A 152 13.87 4.55 1.98
C GLY A 152 12.43 4.06 2.03
N TYR A 153 11.69 4.36 3.08
CA TYR A 153 10.26 4.02 3.18
C TYR A 153 9.42 4.72 2.12
N LEU A 154 9.70 5.98 1.82
CA LEU A 154 8.99 6.72 0.78
C LEU A 154 9.29 6.14 -0.61
N ILE A 155 10.55 5.80 -0.88
CA ILE A 155 10.96 5.13 -2.13
C ILE A 155 10.23 3.78 -2.27
N THR A 156 10.19 2.98 -1.21
CA THR A 156 9.47 1.70 -1.20
C THR A 156 7.98 1.88 -1.44
N ALA A 157 7.37 2.92 -0.85
CA ALA A 157 5.98 3.28 -1.10
C ALA A 157 5.75 3.62 -2.58
N PHE A 158 6.59 4.44 -3.20
CA PHE A 158 6.47 4.76 -4.62
C PHE A 158 6.65 3.55 -5.54
N ILE A 159 7.60 2.66 -5.26
CA ILE A 159 7.76 1.41 -6.00
C ILE A 159 6.50 0.55 -5.88
N SER A 160 5.93 0.44 -4.68
CA SER A 160 4.68 -0.28 -4.42
C SER A 160 3.50 0.32 -5.17
N LEU A 161 3.39 1.66 -5.21
CA LEU A 161 2.37 2.37 -5.97
C LEU A 161 2.50 2.15 -7.47
N CYS A 162 3.73 2.11 -7.98
CA CYS A 162 4.00 1.80 -9.39
C CYS A 162 3.53 0.39 -9.73
N ALA A 163 3.87 -0.60 -8.91
CA ALA A 163 3.40 -1.98 -9.08
C ALA A 163 1.86 -2.06 -9.05
N LEU A 164 1.23 -1.34 -8.11
CA LEU A 164 -0.22 -1.31 -7.95
C LEU A 164 -0.91 -0.65 -9.17
N ALA A 165 -0.39 0.49 -9.64
CA ALA A 165 -0.91 1.19 -10.81
C ALA A 165 -0.85 0.31 -12.06
N CYS A 166 0.25 -0.45 -12.22
CA CYS A 166 0.40 -1.40 -13.32
C CYS A 166 -0.55 -2.60 -13.18
N ALA A 167 -0.83 -3.04 -11.96
CA ALA A 167 -1.76 -4.15 -11.70
C ALA A 167 -3.24 -3.78 -11.93
N VAL A 168 -3.59 -2.50 -11.76
CA VAL A 168 -4.97 -2.00 -12.02
C VAL A 168 -5.27 -1.93 -13.53
N ASN A 169 -4.26 -1.86 -14.40
CA ASN A 169 -4.48 -1.89 -15.84
C ASN A 169 -4.90 -3.29 -16.29
N ASN A 170 -6.15 -3.43 -16.75
CA ASN A 170 -6.77 -4.72 -17.12
C ASN A 170 -6.02 -5.49 -18.22
N ASP A 171 -5.30 -4.80 -19.09
CA ASP A 171 -4.54 -5.42 -20.19
C ASP A 171 -3.12 -5.85 -19.78
N SER A 172 -2.72 -5.55 -18.53
CA SER A 172 -1.41 -5.91 -18.00
C SER A 172 -1.35 -7.40 -17.61
N ILE A 173 -0.21 -8.05 -17.84
CA ILE A 173 0.08 -9.41 -17.36
C ILE A 173 -0.08 -9.46 -15.83
N TRP A 174 0.31 -8.38 -15.12
CA TRP A 174 0.25 -8.29 -13.66
C TRP A 174 -1.17 -8.23 -13.13
N SER A 175 -2.11 -7.64 -13.88
CA SER A 175 -3.54 -7.70 -13.55
C SER A 175 -4.05 -9.14 -13.52
N HIS A 176 -3.65 -9.95 -14.50
CA HIS A 176 -4.05 -11.35 -14.58
C HIS A 176 -3.36 -12.21 -13.52
N VAL A 177 -2.05 -12.02 -13.31
CA VAL A 177 -1.26 -12.77 -12.32
C VAL A 177 -1.74 -12.46 -10.89
N LEU A 178 -1.85 -11.18 -10.52
CA LEU A 178 -2.30 -10.78 -9.18
C LEU A 178 -3.80 -10.96 -8.98
N GLY A 179 -4.60 -10.90 -10.05
CA GLY A 179 -6.03 -11.14 -10.04
C GLY A 179 -6.45 -12.61 -10.08
N CYS A 180 -5.50 -13.57 -10.13
CA CYS A 180 -5.81 -14.99 -10.15
C CYS A 180 -6.57 -15.45 -8.88
N ALA A 181 -7.41 -16.47 -9.02
CA ALA A 181 -8.29 -16.91 -7.94
C ALA A 181 -7.58 -17.23 -6.62
N PRO A 182 -6.41 -17.91 -6.59
CA PRO A 182 -5.70 -18.18 -5.34
C PRO A 182 -5.23 -16.91 -4.63
N LEU A 183 -4.60 -15.97 -5.36
CA LEU A 183 -4.11 -14.72 -4.77
C LEU A 183 -5.26 -13.83 -4.30
N ARG A 184 -6.35 -13.76 -5.06
CA ARG A 184 -7.55 -13.04 -4.66
C ARG A 184 -8.20 -13.65 -3.41
N TYR A 185 -8.20 -14.97 -3.29
CA TYR A 185 -8.68 -15.65 -2.08
C TYR A 185 -7.84 -15.32 -0.85
N ILE A 186 -6.50 -15.37 -0.97
CA ILE A 186 -5.57 -14.97 0.10
C ILE A 186 -5.74 -13.49 0.43
N GLY A 187 -5.80 -12.62 -0.58
CA GLY A 187 -5.97 -11.18 -0.42
C GLY A 187 -7.25 -10.82 0.34
N SER A 188 -8.36 -11.48 0.04
CA SER A 188 -9.64 -11.24 0.75
C SER A 188 -9.61 -11.63 2.23
N ARG A 189 -8.65 -12.43 2.65
CA ARG A 189 -8.44 -12.88 4.04
C ARG A 189 -7.18 -12.31 4.69
N SER A 190 -6.45 -11.46 3.96
CA SER A 190 -5.17 -10.90 4.41
C SER A 190 -5.28 -10.18 5.75
N PHE A 191 -6.38 -9.49 6.02
CA PHE A 191 -6.62 -8.83 7.30
C PHE A 191 -6.69 -9.84 8.46
N SER A 192 -7.46 -10.91 8.30
CA SER A 192 -7.56 -11.95 9.33
C SER A 192 -6.22 -12.67 9.55
N LEU A 193 -5.48 -12.93 8.47
CA LEU A 193 -4.14 -13.48 8.54
C LEU A 193 -3.19 -12.52 9.28
N TYR A 194 -3.23 -11.23 8.97
CA TYR A 194 -2.43 -10.21 9.65
C TYR A 194 -2.72 -10.14 11.15
N VAL A 195 -3.98 -10.19 11.57
CA VAL A 195 -4.34 -10.15 12.98
C VAL A 195 -3.90 -11.40 13.73
N MET A 196 -3.99 -12.57 13.09
CA MET A 196 -3.77 -13.86 13.74
C MET A 196 -2.32 -14.36 13.69
N HIS A 197 -1.52 -13.97 12.70
CA HIS A 197 -0.18 -14.56 12.50
C HIS A 197 0.75 -14.34 13.70
N TYR A 198 0.82 -13.15 14.26
CA TYR A 198 1.75 -12.84 15.34
C TYR A 198 1.35 -13.45 16.69
N PRO A 199 0.09 -13.39 17.15
CA PRO A 199 -0.35 -14.17 18.31
C PRO A 199 -0.07 -15.65 18.15
N LEU A 200 -0.29 -16.22 16.95
CA LEU A 200 -0.01 -17.62 16.67
C LEU A 200 1.48 -17.92 16.82
N LEU A 201 2.36 -17.11 16.19
CA LEU A 201 3.81 -17.23 16.33
C LEU A 201 4.27 -17.10 17.79
N GLN A 202 3.69 -16.17 18.56
CA GLN A 202 4.03 -16.02 19.98
C GLN A 202 3.58 -17.23 20.82
N PHE A 203 2.45 -17.81 20.48
CA PHE A 203 1.97 -19.03 21.12
C PHE A 203 2.82 -20.23 20.73
N MET A 204 3.29 -20.28 19.47
CA MET A 204 4.14 -21.34 18.94
C MET A 204 5.62 -21.18 19.30
N ASN A 205 6.06 -20.09 19.92
CA ASN A 205 7.46 -19.77 20.19
C ASN A 205 8.15 -20.83 21.06
N PRO A 206 9.22 -21.50 20.57
CA PRO A 206 9.89 -22.60 21.27
C PRO A 206 10.51 -22.17 22.61
N ALA A 207 10.93 -20.92 22.75
CA ALA A 207 11.53 -20.40 23.99
C ALA A 207 10.54 -20.38 25.18
N LYS A 208 9.24 -20.51 24.93
CA LYS A 208 8.19 -20.55 25.94
C LYS A 208 7.62 -21.95 26.17
N ARG A 209 8.11 -22.93 25.45
CA ARG A 209 7.60 -24.30 25.52
C ARG A 209 8.44 -25.20 26.40
N THR A 210 7.75 -26.08 27.11
CA THR A 210 8.37 -27.14 27.89
C THR A 210 8.62 -28.42 27.07
N GLN A 211 8.06 -28.52 25.86
CA GLN A 211 8.18 -29.70 25.00
C GLN A 211 8.66 -29.30 23.57
N ALA A 212 9.48 -30.18 22.97
CA ALA A 212 9.93 -30.00 21.59
C ALA A 212 8.76 -30.09 20.60
N LEU A 213 8.81 -29.28 19.54
CA LEU A 213 7.82 -29.33 18.48
C LEU A 213 7.88 -30.65 17.70
N PRO A 214 6.73 -31.21 17.31
CA PRO A 214 6.72 -32.24 16.29
C PRO A 214 7.27 -31.69 14.97
N TRP A 215 7.77 -32.55 14.09
CA TRP A 215 8.45 -32.19 12.84
C TRP A 215 7.67 -31.18 11.96
N TRP A 216 6.34 -31.28 11.94
CA TRP A 216 5.48 -30.36 11.20
C TRP A 216 5.43 -28.94 11.80
N GLY A 217 5.71 -28.81 13.08
CA GLY A 217 5.76 -27.50 13.73
C GLY A 217 6.97 -26.66 13.29
N TRP A 218 8.10 -27.30 12.94
CA TRP A 218 9.28 -26.63 12.38
C TRP A 218 9.01 -26.05 10.99
N VAL A 219 8.15 -26.71 10.21
CA VAL A 219 7.76 -26.22 8.86
C VAL A 219 6.88 -24.97 8.95
N LEU A 220 6.14 -24.80 10.06
CA LEU A 220 5.30 -23.61 10.28
C LEU A 220 6.08 -22.43 10.87
N GLU A 221 7.26 -22.67 11.43
CA GLU A 221 8.15 -21.63 11.97
C GLU A 221 9.21 -21.14 10.95
N ALA A 222 9.43 -21.88 9.86
CA ALA A 222 10.32 -21.49 8.76
C ALA A 222 9.63 -20.55 7.78
#